data_545d496872dc743a5f4f7c4ad5b30664
#
_entry.id   545d496872dc743a5f4f7c4ad5b30664
#
_cell.length_a   1.000
_cell.length_b   1.000
_cell.length_c   1.000
_cell.angle_alpha   90.00
_cell.angle_beta   90.00
_cell.angle_gamma   90.00
#
_symmetry.space_group_name_H-M   'P 1'
#
loop_
_entity.id
_entity.type
_entity.pdbx_description
1 polymer ?
#
loop_
_entity_poly.entity_id
_entity_poly.type
_entity_poly.pdbx_seq_one_letter_code
_entity_poly.pdbx_strand_id
1 'polypeptide(L)'
;PMPSQFFGLNIAGSGLRASNAALNTTANNISNEQTKGYSRQEVTQQASDALRTFTTYGCAGAGVDTIAIERVRDSFYDVKYWNNNCKYGNYSVKQYYMKTIEDYFKDDGSVGTSGFKTIFDNMSAALQSVTTNSSSTTSKAQFISAAKTLTDYFNNMYGNLQELQKDINLEIKQNVDQINSIAEKISTLNKQINVIEMSGPKANELRDRREVLIDELSEIVDVDITEHDILDSSGGKTGGTRYIVKIAGGQTLVDANDYNNLTYVARASDEKLNMTDADGLYNIKWENGNDFSLANASLNGKLKGLYELCYGNDKANFSGTVKSVDEVNNKVTVSITDDKLKNLQESMLCQAGGEITIGNVKYLYTDWSFDEAAGTYTFQLSNDTARSPRITAGMTGKSVRTSEKVAYQGIPYYMQQMNTWIRGFADKVNEIFNAGTNAYGNSGAANQGNILFTADMVNGKQYSLGDLKGATANNTYGRYYVMTAGNFSINHALLSEYGGDADLLGTRSSDKVGVEECGQVKEVITLLTSKEKFSFRNASANQMLELLLSDIALNASNANTFQKTYEGLKTSIDNQRSSVSGVDKDEEAVSLVKYQNSYTLASKMIQTLTEIYDQLILNTGV
;
A
#
# COMPACT_ATOMS: atom_id res chain seq x y z
N PRO A 1 29.97 47.27 47.48
CA PRO A 1 28.88 48.24 47.36
C PRO A 1 27.72 47.76 48.19
N MET A 2 27.15 48.64 49.02
CA MET A 2 25.89 48.31 49.69
C MET A 2 24.83 48.06 48.65
N PRO A 3 23.90 47.07 48.86
CA PRO A 3 22.73 46.96 47.98
C PRO A 3 22.06 48.33 47.92
N SER A 4 21.65 48.70 46.70
CA SER A 4 20.87 49.94 46.52
C SER A 4 19.69 49.97 47.49
N GLN A 5 19.34 51.09 48.06
CA GLN A 5 18.14 51.27 48.90
C GLN A 5 16.88 50.73 48.20
N PHE A 6 16.89 50.72 46.85
CA PHE A 6 15.80 50.20 45.99
C PHE A 6 15.90 48.69 45.73
N PHE A 7 16.78 47.96 46.42
CA PHE A 7 17.00 46.53 46.19
C PHE A 7 15.72 45.68 46.42
N GLY A 8 14.93 46.00 47.43
CA GLY A 8 13.64 45.38 47.69
C GLY A 8 12.61 45.56 46.57
N LEU A 9 12.65 46.74 45.90
CA LEU A 9 11.76 47.00 44.76
C LEU A 9 12.14 46.12 43.54
N ASN A 10 13.42 45.89 43.30
CA ASN A 10 13.88 44.99 42.26
C ASN A 10 13.44 43.54 42.51
N ILE A 11 13.55 43.06 43.76
CA ILE A 11 13.06 41.71 44.15
C ILE A 11 11.56 41.60 43.91
N ALA A 12 10.77 42.57 44.39
CA ALA A 12 9.32 42.58 44.20
C ALA A 12 8.93 42.67 42.71
N GLY A 13 9.66 43.50 41.93
CA GLY A 13 9.48 43.64 40.48
C GLY A 13 9.83 42.37 39.70
N SER A 14 10.87 41.62 40.11
CA SER A 14 11.18 40.31 39.49
C SER A 14 10.08 39.29 39.77
N GLY A 15 9.57 39.23 41.00
CA GLY A 15 8.44 38.37 41.39
C GLY A 15 7.15 38.73 40.64
N LEU A 16 6.88 40.01 40.44
CA LEU A 16 5.73 40.47 39.65
C LEU A 16 5.81 40.01 38.19
N ARG A 17 6.97 40.16 37.53
CA ARG A 17 7.19 39.72 36.15
C ARG A 17 7.07 38.21 36.03
N ALA A 18 7.67 37.45 36.94
CA ALA A 18 7.59 36.00 36.95
C ALA A 18 6.17 35.49 37.14
N SER A 19 5.40 36.08 38.08
CA SER A 19 3.98 35.73 38.30
C SER A 19 3.12 36.08 37.12
N ASN A 20 3.38 37.22 36.43
CA ASN A 20 2.65 37.62 35.24
C ASN A 20 2.93 36.67 34.04
N ALA A 21 4.18 36.26 33.84
CA ALA A 21 4.54 35.26 32.84
C ALA A 21 3.81 33.94 33.08
N ALA A 22 3.85 33.44 34.33
CA ALA A 22 3.16 32.20 34.71
C ALA A 22 1.64 32.30 34.54
N LEU A 23 1.03 33.43 34.91
CA LEU A 23 -0.42 33.66 34.76
C LEU A 23 -0.83 33.66 33.28
N ASN A 24 -0.06 34.33 32.44
CA ASN A 24 -0.35 34.34 30.99
C ASN A 24 -0.16 32.95 30.35
N THR A 25 0.84 32.18 30.78
CA THR A 25 1.07 30.81 30.28
C THR A 25 -0.07 29.88 30.69
N THR A 26 -0.49 29.94 31.96
CA THR A 26 -1.66 29.17 32.44
C THR A 26 -2.94 29.55 31.69
N ALA A 27 -3.19 30.84 31.47
CA ALA A 27 -4.34 31.29 30.69
C ALA A 27 -4.28 30.80 29.24
N ASN A 28 -3.10 30.76 28.63
CA ASN A 28 -2.87 30.22 27.29
C ASN A 28 -3.12 28.70 27.25
N ASN A 29 -2.65 27.96 28.26
CA ASN A 29 -2.93 26.51 28.41
C ASN A 29 -4.42 26.24 28.45
N ILE A 30 -5.18 26.92 29.32
CA ILE A 30 -6.63 26.77 29.45
C ILE A 30 -7.35 27.09 28.13
N SER A 31 -6.92 28.13 27.43
CA SER A 31 -7.54 28.54 26.17
C SER A 31 -7.32 27.55 25.04
N ASN A 32 -6.21 26.80 25.07
CA ASN A 32 -5.82 25.86 24.04
C ASN A 32 -6.02 24.38 24.41
N GLU A 33 -6.69 24.07 25.52
CA GLU A 33 -6.90 22.69 25.99
C GLU A 33 -7.49 21.77 24.89
N GLN A 34 -8.42 22.28 24.09
CA GLN A 34 -9.06 21.53 23.01
C GLN A 34 -8.36 21.68 21.65
N THR A 35 -7.27 22.44 21.58
CA THR A 35 -6.52 22.63 20.32
C THR A 35 -5.73 21.35 20.02
N LYS A 36 -6.01 20.70 18.87
CA LYS A 36 -5.33 19.48 18.45
C LYS A 36 -3.81 19.67 18.43
N GLY A 37 -3.12 18.81 19.15
CA GLY A 37 -1.65 18.78 19.19
C GLY A 37 -1.01 19.82 20.09
N TYR A 38 -1.79 20.66 20.80
CA TYR A 38 -1.27 21.59 21.77
C TYR A 38 -0.61 20.88 22.95
N SER A 39 0.58 21.28 23.31
CA SER A 39 1.32 20.79 24.46
C SER A 39 1.27 21.80 25.60
N ARG A 40 0.97 21.36 26.82
CA ARG A 40 1.01 22.20 28.02
C ARG A 40 2.37 22.91 28.13
N GLN A 41 2.34 24.17 28.45
CA GLN A 41 3.55 24.98 28.62
C GLN A 41 3.77 25.30 30.09
N GLU A 42 5.02 25.27 30.52
CA GLU A 42 5.45 25.64 31.86
C GLU A 42 6.48 26.76 31.82
N VAL A 43 6.42 27.61 32.85
CA VAL A 43 7.39 28.69 33.06
C VAL A 43 8.49 28.18 33.96
N THR A 44 9.71 28.06 33.41
CA THR A 44 10.89 27.71 34.20
C THR A 44 11.43 28.93 34.92
N GLN A 45 11.44 28.89 36.25
CA GLN A 45 11.90 29.96 37.13
C GLN A 45 13.09 29.52 37.94
N GLN A 46 14.06 30.41 38.14
CA GLN A 46 15.25 30.18 38.95
C GLN A 46 15.46 31.38 39.90
N ALA A 47 16.00 31.12 41.09
CA ALA A 47 16.44 32.19 41.95
C ALA A 47 17.55 32.98 41.25
N SER A 48 17.40 34.32 41.18
CA SER A 48 18.46 35.18 40.64
C SER A 48 19.74 35.08 41.47
N ASP A 49 20.89 35.31 40.84
CA ASP A 49 22.19 35.26 41.52
C ASP A 49 22.23 36.18 42.71
N ALA A 50 22.58 35.58 43.88
CA ALA A 50 22.64 36.30 45.13
C ALA A 50 23.75 37.39 45.10
N LEU A 51 23.39 38.62 45.46
CA LEU A 51 24.35 39.66 45.59
C LEU A 51 25.21 39.51 46.86
N ARG A 52 26.52 39.54 46.70
CA ARG A 52 27.43 39.56 47.83
C ARG A 52 27.35 40.88 48.56
N THR A 53 26.97 40.81 49.83
CA THR A 53 26.94 41.97 50.70
C THR A 53 28.14 41.95 51.66
N PHE A 54 28.70 43.12 52.00
CA PHE A 54 29.82 43.21 52.97
C PHE A 54 29.30 43.38 54.42
N THR A 55 28.13 42.85 54.69
CA THR A 55 27.49 42.80 56.02
C THR A 55 27.60 41.43 56.63
N THR A 56 27.25 41.29 57.92
CA THR A 56 27.31 40.02 58.68
C THR A 56 26.53 38.87 58.09
N TYR A 57 25.55 39.08 57.21
CA TYR A 57 24.77 38.05 56.54
C TYR A 57 25.31 37.66 55.14
N GLY A 58 26.41 38.27 54.66
CA GLY A 58 27.22 37.81 53.53
C GLY A 58 26.60 37.91 52.13
N CYS A 59 25.48 37.24 51.85
CA CYS A 59 24.81 37.28 50.56
C CYS A 59 23.32 37.60 50.72
N ALA A 60 22.77 38.42 49.85
CA ALA A 60 21.35 38.75 49.76
C ALA A 60 20.73 38.15 48.49
N GLY A 61 19.59 37.47 48.58
CA GLY A 61 18.86 36.99 47.44
C GLY A 61 18.35 38.12 46.55
N ALA A 62 18.49 38.00 45.23
CA ALA A 62 18.21 39.08 44.26
C ALA A 62 16.83 38.94 43.57
N GLY A 63 16.02 37.98 43.97
CA GLY A 63 14.69 37.74 43.40
C GLY A 63 14.60 36.51 42.55
N VAL A 64 13.81 36.53 41.51
CA VAL A 64 13.56 35.40 40.62
C VAL A 64 13.73 35.81 39.15
N ASP A 65 14.41 34.94 38.39
CA ASP A 65 14.53 35.06 36.94
C ASP A 65 13.62 34.05 36.26
N THR A 66 12.86 34.53 35.25
CA THR A 66 12.14 33.64 34.34
C THR A 66 13.08 33.27 33.21
N ILE A 67 13.46 31.99 33.13
CA ILE A 67 14.46 31.52 32.18
C ILE A 67 13.84 31.21 30.82
N ALA A 68 12.75 30.43 30.84
CA ALA A 68 12.08 29.99 29.60
C ALA A 68 10.61 29.67 29.84
N ILE A 69 9.84 29.64 28.75
CA ILE A 69 8.52 28.99 28.67
C ILE A 69 8.72 27.81 27.74
N GLU A 70 8.59 26.60 28.28
CA GLU A 70 8.87 25.36 27.57
C GLU A 70 7.65 24.45 27.52
N ARG A 71 7.55 23.63 26.46
CA ARG A 71 6.51 22.59 26.33
C ARG A 71 6.82 21.43 27.26
N VAL A 72 5.79 20.91 27.92
CA VAL A 72 5.87 19.63 28.64
C VAL A 72 5.56 18.52 27.64
N ARG A 73 6.61 17.84 27.14
CA ARG A 73 6.47 16.79 26.16
C ARG A 73 7.54 15.73 26.32
N ASP A 74 7.18 14.46 26.08
CA ASP A 74 8.12 13.33 26.11
C ASP A 74 8.18 12.68 24.72
N SER A 75 9.35 12.79 24.09
CA SER A 75 9.63 12.24 22.76
C SER A 75 9.49 10.72 22.68
N PHE A 76 9.62 10.01 23.81
CA PHE A 76 9.41 8.57 23.86
C PHE A 76 7.97 8.18 23.45
N TYR A 77 6.98 8.91 23.95
CA TYR A 77 5.59 8.66 23.58
C TYR A 77 5.27 9.08 22.14
N ASP A 78 5.96 10.11 21.63
CA ASP A 78 5.82 10.53 20.24
C ASP A 78 6.33 9.44 19.29
N VAL A 79 7.54 8.93 19.49
CA VAL A 79 8.10 7.82 18.68
C VAL A 79 7.23 6.57 18.78
N LYS A 80 6.74 6.25 19.98
CA LYS A 80 5.85 5.11 20.19
C LYS A 80 4.52 5.29 19.43
N TYR A 81 3.97 6.50 19.41
CA TYR A 81 2.78 6.84 18.66
C TYR A 81 3.00 6.68 17.15
N TRP A 82 4.07 7.26 16.58
CA TRP A 82 4.37 7.18 15.15
C TRP A 82 4.58 5.74 14.69
N ASN A 83 5.33 4.94 15.44
CA ASN A 83 5.55 3.52 15.15
C ASN A 83 4.27 2.68 15.17
N ASN A 84 3.30 3.03 16.02
CA ASN A 84 2.01 2.37 16.06
C ASN A 84 1.08 2.89 14.96
N ASN A 85 1.09 4.20 14.71
CA ASN A 85 0.22 4.86 13.76
C ASN A 85 0.49 4.40 12.33
N CYS A 86 1.76 4.14 11.96
CA CYS A 86 2.05 3.61 10.64
C CYS A 86 1.54 2.18 10.45
N LYS A 87 1.55 1.34 11.48
CA LYS A 87 0.93 0.00 11.44
C LYS A 87 -0.59 0.09 11.33
N TYR A 88 -1.19 1.01 12.08
CA TYR A 88 -2.62 1.31 11.95
C TYR A 88 -2.98 1.71 10.52
N GLY A 89 -2.24 2.64 9.91
CA GLY A 89 -2.44 3.06 8.52
C GLY A 89 -2.38 1.90 7.52
N ASN A 90 -1.38 1.02 7.66
CA ASN A 90 -1.24 -0.17 6.82
C ASN A 90 -2.48 -1.09 6.90
N TYR A 91 -2.88 -1.48 8.11
CA TYR A 91 -3.99 -2.41 8.28
C TYR A 91 -5.36 -1.78 8.05
N SER A 92 -5.50 -0.48 8.19
CA SER A 92 -6.73 0.25 7.89
C SER A 92 -7.11 0.14 6.40
N VAL A 93 -6.18 0.40 5.50
CA VAL A 93 -6.43 0.26 4.05
C VAL A 93 -6.61 -1.20 3.63
N LYS A 94 -5.83 -2.11 4.22
CA LYS A 94 -6.01 -3.55 3.96
C LYS A 94 -7.38 -4.05 4.40
N GLN A 95 -7.87 -3.63 5.56
CA GLN A 95 -9.18 -3.99 6.05
C GLN A 95 -10.27 -3.50 5.09
N TYR A 96 -10.20 -2.25 4.63
CA TYR A 96 -11.16 -1.68 3.71
C TYR A 96 -11.19 -2.42 2.36
N TYR A 97 -10.04 -2.56 1.70
CA TYR A 97 -9.97 -3.15 0.36
C TYR A 97 -10.17 -4.67 0.37
N MET A 98 -9.68 -5.39 1.39
CA MET A 98 -9.93 -6.83 1.50
C MET A 98 -11.41 -7.13 1.74
N LYS A 99 -12.11 -6.26 2.47
CA LYS A 99 -13.56 -6.37 2.62
C LYS A 99 -14.27 -6.15 1.29
N THR A 100 -13.84 -5.19 0.48
CA THR A 100 -14.39 -4.96 -0.86
C THR A 100 -14.15 -6.16 -1.79
N ILE A 101 -12.93 -6.74 -1.75
CA ILE A 101 -12.63 -7.96 -2.52
C ILE A 101 -13.51 -9.13 -2.05
N GLU A 102 -13.68 -9.31 -0.74
CA GLU A 102 -14.56 -10.34 -0.18
C GLU A 102 -16.00 -10.18 -0.71
N ASP A 103 -16.51 -8.95 -0.73
CA ASP A 103 -17.87 -8.67 -1.20
C ASP A 103 -18.04 -8.98 -2.70
N TYR A 104 -17.01 -8.81 -3.54
CA TYR A 104 -17.05 -9.21 -4.95
C TYR A 104 -17.16 -10.72 -5.15
N PHE A 105 -16.52 -11.52 -4.30
CA PHE A 105 -16.49 -12.98 -4.41
C PHE A 105 -17.60 -13.70 -3.64
N LYS A 106 -18.42 -12.98 -2.84
CA LYS A 106 -19.52 -13.61 -2.09
C LYS A 106 -20.55 -14.25 -3.01
N ASP A 107 -20.96 -15.45 -2.62
CA ASP A 107 -22.08 -16.19 -3.16
C ASP A 107 -23.07 -16.45 -2.01
N ASP A 108 -23.77 -15.40 -1.56
CA ASP A 108 -24.66 -15.45 -0.41
C ASP A 108 -26.12 -15.80 -0.75
N GLY A 109 -26.40 -16.11 -2.04
CA GLY A 109 -27.72 -16.45 -2.51
C GLY A 109 -28.74 -15.30 -2.47
N SER A 110 -28.29 -14.06 -2.26
CA SER A 110 -29.17 -12.91 -2.31
C SER A 110 -29.72 -12.69 -3.73
N VAL A 111 -30.97 -12.22 -3.81
CA VAL A 111 -31.69 -12.06 -5.07
C VAL A 111 -30.92 -11.11 -6.00
N GLY A 112 -30.42 -11.66 -7.12
CA GLY A 112 -29.75 -10.91 -8.18
C GLY A 112 -28.21 -11.05 -8.22
N THR A 113 -27.58 -11.74 -7.27
CA THR A 113 -26.15 -12.06 -7.26
C THR A 113 -25.95 -13.57 -7.31
N SER A 114 -25.75 -14.14 -8.50
CA SER A 114 -25.32 -15.53 -8.64
C SER A 114 -23.79 -15.57 -8.61
N GLY A 115 -23.22 -16.11 -7.55
CA GLY A 115 -21.79 -16.34 -7.44
C GLY A 115 -21.34 -17.56 -8.23
N PHE A 116 -20.03 -17.81 -8.20
CA PHE A 116 -19.39 -18.89 -8.97
C PHE A 116 -20.04 -20.27 -8.71
N LYS A 117 -20.33 -20.60 -7.45
CA LYS A 117 -20.88 -21.93 -7.10
C LYS A 117 -22.24 -22.13 -7.76
N THR A 118 -23.15 -21.17 -7.64
CA THR A 118 -24.47 -21.23 -8.27
C THR A 118 -24.38 -21.34 -9.79
N ILE A 119 -23.50 -20.54 -10.42
CA ILE A 119 -23.29 -20.56 -11.87
C ILE A 119 -22.69 -21.89 -12.31
N PHE A 120 -21.70 -22.42 -11.59
CA PHE A 120 -21.05 -23.67 -11.90
C PHE A 120 -21.99 -24.87 -11.71
N ASP A 121 -22.79 -24.88 -10.63
CA ASP A 121 -23.81 -25.91 -10.38
C ASP A 121 -24.90 -25.89 -11.47
N ASN A 122 -25.34 -24.71 -11.94
CA ASN A 122 -26.28 -24.59 -13.05
C ASN A 122 -25.68 -25.11 -14.36
N MET A 123 -24.41 -24.83 -14.65
CA MET A 123 -23.70 -25.38 -15.80
C MET A 123 -23.61 -26.91 -15.71
N SER A 124 -23.28 -27.44 -14.54
CA SER A 124 -23.22 -28.88 -14.30
C SER A 124 -24.58 -29.56 -14.47
N ALA A 125 -25.66 -28.96 -13.95
CA ALA A 125 -27.03 -29.46 -14.11
C ALA A 125 -27.48 -29.43 -15.58
N ALA A 126 -27.16 -28.36 -16.31
CA ALA A 126 -27.45 -28.28 -17.74
C ALA A 126 -26.69 -29.35 -18.54
N LEU A 127 -25.43 -29.62 -18.18
CA LEU A 127 -24.63 -30.70 -18.79
C LEU A 127 -25.22 -32.07 -18.49
N GLN A 128 -25.73 -32.31 -17.28
CA GLN A 128 -26.42 -33.54 -16.92
C GLN A 128 -27.72 -33.73 -17.75
N SER A 129 -28.44 -32.64 -18.04
CA SER A 129 -29.63 -32.68 -18.90
C SER A 129 -29.32 -33.17 -20.33
N VAL A 130 -28.12 -32.86 -20.85
CA VAL A 130 -27.64 -33.37 -22.14
C VAL A 130 -27.48 -34.90 -22.09
N THR A 131 -27.10 -35.51 -20.95
CA THR A 131 -27.02 -36.99 -20.87
C THR A 131 -28.37 -37.69 -20.96
N THR A 132 -29.45 -36.97 -20.60
CA THR A 132 -30.82 -37.50 -20.65
C THR A 132 -31.44 -37.31 -22.04
N ASN A 133 -31.08 -36.25 -22.73
CA ASN A 133 -31.60 -35.85 -24.06
C ASN A 133 -30.44 -35.48 -24.98
N SER A 134 -29.56 -36.39 -25.28
CA SER A 134 -28.28 -36.13 -25.97
C SER A 134 -28.45 -35.74 -27.46
N SER A 135 -29.54 -36.17 -28.12
CA SER A 135 -29.88 -35.72 -29.46
C SER A 135 -30.54 -34.36 -29.53
N SER A 136 -30.95 -33.77 -28.39
CA SER A 136 -31.66 -32.49 -28.35
C SER A 136 -30.70 -31.31 -28.52
N THR A 137 -30.81 -30.58 -29.61
CA THR A 137 -30.10 -29.29 -29.83
C THR A 137 -30.44 -28.29 -28.73
N THR A 138 -31.69 -28.29 -28.22
CA THR A 138 -32.10 -27.40 -27.11
C THR A 138 -31.34 -27.67 -25.83
N SER A 139 -31.14 -28.94 -25.44
CA SER A 139 -30.37 -29.31 -24.23
C SER A 139 -28.90 -28.90 -24.35
N LYS A 140 -28.28 -29.09 -25.52
CA LYS A 140 -26.93 -28.63 -25.82
C LYS A 140 -26.81 -27.10 -25.76
N ALA A 141 -27.77 -26.39 -26.37
CA ALA A 141 -27.82 -24.92 -26.35
C ALA A 141 -27.96 -24.36 -24.91
N GLN A 142 -28.77 -25.01 -24.05
CA GLN A 142 -28.91 -24.65 -22.63
C GLN A 142 -27.61 -24.83 -21.88
N PHE A 143 -26.90 -25.93 -22.12
CA PHE A 143 -25.55 -26.14 -21.52
C PHE A 143 -24.54 -25.09 -21.98
N ILE A 144 -24.49 -24.78 -23.29
CA ILE A 144 -23.60 -23.78 -23.86
C ILE A 144 -23.92 -22.39 -23.30
N SER A 145 -25.20 -22.05 -23.13
CA SER A 145 -25.64 -20.81 -22.49
C SER A 145 -25.22 -20.73 -21.01
N ALA A 146 -25.34 -21.83 -20.26
CA ALA A 146 -24.89 -21.88 -18.88
C ALA A 146 -23.34 -21.77 -18.77
N ALA A 147 -22.61 -22.39 -19.70
CA ALA A 147 -21.15 -22.22 -19.80
C ALA A 147 -20.76 -20.79 -20.17
N LYS A 148 -21.55 -20.11 -21.02
CA LYS A 148 -21.36 -18.68 -21.31
C LYS A 148 -21.52 -17.81 -20.05
N THR A 149 -22.53 -18.08 -19.23
CA THR A 149 -22.71 -17.38 -17.95
C THR A 149 -21.48 -17.53 -17.04
N LEU A 150 -20.80 -18.68 -17.07
CA LEU A 150 -19.54 -18.88 -16.35
C LEU A 150 -18.42 -17.99 -16.93
N THR A 151 -18.30 -17.89 -18.27
CA THR A 151 -17.28 -17.00 -18.87
C THR A 151 -17.56 -15.53 -18.55
N ASP A 152 -18.83 -15.12 -18.62
CA ASP A 152 -19.25 -13.74 -18.28
C ASP A 152 -18.96 -13.41 -16.80
N TYR A 153 -19.14 -14.37 -15.90
CA TYR A 153 -18.77 -14.20 -14.49
C TYR A 153 -17.28 -13.86 -14.32
N PHE A 154 -16.38 -14.61 -14.95
CA PHE A 154 -14.95 -14.36 -14.87
C PHE A 154 -14.55 -13.03 -15.49
N ASN A 155 -15.17 -12.65 -16.63
CA ASN A 155 -14.94 -11.36 -17.27
C ASN A 155 -15.32 -10.19 -16.34
N ASN A 156 -16.49 -10.29 -15.68
CA ASN A 156 -16.94 -9.28 -14.73
C ASN A 156 -16.02 -9.19 -13.50
N MET A 157 -15.61 -10.34 -12.93
CA MET A 157 -14.69 -10.36 -11.80
C MET A 157 -13.34 -9.74 -12.14
N TYR A 158 -12.82 -10.05 -13.34
CA TYR A 158 -11.58 -9.46 -13.83
C TYR A 158 -11.70 -7.93 -13.96
N GLY A 159 -12.80 -7.46 -14.55
CA GLY A 159 -13.10 -6.03 -14.69
C GLY A 159 -13.16 -5.32 -13.34
N ASN A 160 -13.93 -5.89 -12.38
CA ASN A 160 -14.07 -5.33 -11.04
C ASN A 160 -12.73 -5.24 -10.29
N LEU A 161 -11.89 -6.27 -10.39
CA LEU A 161 -10.57 -6.27 -9.75
C LEU A 161 -9.60 -5.28 -10.42
N GLN A 162 -9.66 -5.11 -11.75
CA GLN A 162 -8.88 -4.07 -12.44
C GLN A 162 -9.33 -2.66 -12.07
N GLU A 163 -10.64 -2.42 -11.93
CA GLU A 163 -11.16 -1.12 -11.47
C GLU A 163 -10.71 -0.83 -10.05
N LEU A 164 -10.81 -1.82 -9.15
CA LEU A 164 -10.32 -1.69 -7.78
C LEU A 164 -8.81 -1.39 -7.73
N GLN A 165 -8.02 -2.01 -8.62
CA GLN A 165 -6.58 -1.72 -8.74
C GLN A 165 -6.31 -0.27 -9.18
N LYS A 166 -7.14 0.28 -10.07
CA LYS A 166 -7.07 1.70 -10.47
C LYS A 166 -7.45 2.65 -9.33
N ASP A 167 -8.45 2.29 -8.53
CA ASP A 167 -8.86 3.09 -7.36
C ASP A 167 -7.75 3.12 -6.32
N ILE A 168 -7.12 1.98 -6.03
CA ILE A 168 -5.95 1.90 -5.16
C ILE A 168 -4.80 2.75 -5.71
N ASN A 169 -4.57 2.69 -7.02
CA ASN A 169 -3.53 3.48 -7.68
C ASN A 169 -3.78 4.99 -7.56
N LEU A 170 -5.05 5.43 -7.66
CA LEU A 170 -5.42 6.82 -7.42
C LEU A 170 -5.17 7.23 -5.96
N GLU A 171 -5.50 6.36 -5.01
CA GLU A 171 -5.23 6.63 -3.59
C GLU A 171 -3.72 6.68 -3.29
N ILE A 172 -2.90 5.87 -3.96
CA ILE A 172 -1.42 5.96 -3.91
C ILE A 172 -0.97 7.37 -4.33
N LYS A 173 -1.49 7.89 -5.46
CA LYS A 173 -1.20 9.25 -5.92
C LYS A 173 -1.55 10.30 -4.86
N GLN A 174 -2.77 10.23 -4.29
CA GLN A 174 -3.22 11.17 -3.27
C GLN A 174 -2.32 11.15 -2.02
N ASN A 175 -1.88 9.97 -1.59
CA ASN A 175 -0.96 9.85 -0.47
C ASN A 175 0.44 10.43 -0.79
N VAL A 176 0.94 10.26 -2.00
CA VAL A 176 2.20 10.89 -2.44
C VAL A 176 2.08 12.42 -2.43
N ASP A 177 0.98 12.97 -2.96
CA ASP A 177 0.71 14.40 -2.95
C ASP A 177 0.62 14.95 -1.51
N GLN A 178 0.01 14.19 -0.60
CA GLN A 178 -0.06 14.55 0.82
C GLN A 178 1.31 14.53 1.50
N ILE A 179 2.17 13.53 1.23
CA ILE A 179 3.55 13.47 1.72
C ILE A 179 4.31 14.73 1.30
N ASN A 180 4.24 15.11 0.02
CA ASN A 180 4.91 16.29 -0.51
C ASN A 180 4.42 17.58 0.16
N SER A 181 3.10 17.74 0.32
CA SER A 181 2.51 18.89 1.02
C SER A 181 2.96 18.99 2.48
N ILE A 182 3.03 17.85 3.17
CA ILE A 182 3.52 17.79 4.56
C ILE A 182 5.00 18.16 4.62
N ALA A 183 5.83 17.66 3.70
CA ALA A 183 7.26 17.95 3.64
C ALA A 183 7.53 19.46 3.47
N GLU A 184 6.83 20.11 2.55
CA GLU A 184 6.91 21.56 2.32
C GLU A 184 6.52 22.36 3.58
N LYS A 185 5.41 21.99 4.24
CA LYS A 185 4.95 22.64 5.47
C LYS A 185 5.93 22.47 6.61
N ILE A 186 6.52 21.28 6.79
CA ILE A 186 7.54 21.03 7.82
C ILE A 186 8.79 21.88 7.55
N SER A 187 9.28 21.92 6.31
CA SER A 187 10.41 22.78 5.92
C SER A 187 10.14 24.25 6.25
N THR A 188 8.93 24.74 5.95
CA THR A 188 8.52 26.10 6.26
C THR A 188 8.48 26.37 7.76
N LEU A 189 7.93 25.45 8.54
CA LEU A 189 7.90 25.54 10.01
C LEU A 189 9.32 25.50 10.61
N ASN A 190 10.21 24.67 10.08
CA ASN A 190 11.60 24.62 10.52
C ASN A 190 12.30 25.98 10.34
N LYS A 191 12.08 26.67 9.20
CA LYS A 191 12.60 28.03 8.97
C LYS A 191 12.08 29.00 10.01
N GLN A 192 10.76 29.00 10.27
CA GLN A 192 10.13 29.89 11.24
C GLN A 192 10.61 29.62 12.66
N ILE A 193 10.70 28.34 13.07
CA ILE A 193 11.21 27.91 14.38
C ILE A 193 12.63 28.43 14.57
N ASN A 194 13.52 28.18 13.60
CA ASN A 194 14.92 28.59 13.70
C ASN A 194 15.08 30.12 13.80
N VAL A 195 14.30 30.90 13.04
CA VAL A 195 14.33 32.38 13.13
C VAL A 195 13.98 32.84 14.54
N ILE A 196 12.97 32.26 15.19
CA ILE A 196 12.55 32.60 16.54
C ILE A 196 13.59 32.14 17.57
N GLU A 197 14.01 30.86 17.50
CA GLU A 197 14.84 30.25 18.53
C GLU A 197 16.28 30.73 18.52
N MET A 198 16.81 31.18 17.38
CA MET A 198 18.12 31.83 17.31
C MET A 198 18.12 33.21 17.99
N SER A 199 16.97 33.80 18.27
CA SER A 199 16.85 35.04 19.05
C SER A 199 16.61 34.79 20.55
N GLY A 200 16.53 33.52 21.00
CA GLY A 200 16.45 33.07 22.39
C GLY A 200 15.14 32.43 22.83
N PRO A 201 13.93 32.88 22.45
CA PRO A 201 12.68 32.26 22.86
C PRO A 201 12.44 30.91 22.19
N LYS A 202 11.64 30.02 22.84
CA LYS A 202 11.19 28.77 22.23
C LYS A 202 9.92 28.99 21.41
N ALA A 203 9.87 28.40 20.21
CA ALA A 203 8.74 28.51 19.27
C ALA A 203 7.71 27.40 19.52
N ASN A 204 7.13 27.35 20.72
CA ASN A 204 6.31 26.22 21.22
C ASN A 204 5.15 25.86 20.28
N GLU A 205 4.33 26.83 19.86
CA GLU A 205 3.17 26.61 19.01
C GLU A 205 3.55 26.14 17.59
N LEU A 206 4.68 26.60 17.05
CA LEU A 206 5.16 26.16 15.74
C LEU A 206 5.72 24.73 15.82
N ARG A 207 6.38 24.39 16.94
CA ARG A 207 6.82 23.03 17.20
C ARG A 207 5.63 22.07 17.35
N ASP A 208 4.55 22.47 18.03
CA ASP A 208 3.33 21.68 18.14
C ASP A 208 2.68 21.45 16.78
N ARG A 209 2.58 22.49 15.93
CA ARG A 209 2.09 22.33 14.55
C ARG A 209 2.95 21.40 13.71
N ARG A 210 4.27 21.43 13.89
CA ARG A 210 5.20 20.51 13.22
C ARG A 210 4.94 19.06 13.64
N GLU A 211 4.76 18.81 14.92
CA GLU A 211 4.49 17.47 15.45
C GLU A 211 3.14 16.91 14.95
N VAL A 212 2.10 17.76 14.82
CA VAL A 212 0.83 17.34 14.20
C VAL A 212 1.03 16.85 12.76
N LEU A 213 1.88 17.55 11.98
CA LEU A 213 2.20 17.12 10.62
C LEU A 213 2.98 15.79 10.59
N ILE A 214 3.86 15.56 11.57
CA ILE A 214 4.55 14.27 11.72
C ILE A 214 3.56 13.16 12.11
N ASP A 215 2.61 13.44 13.00
CA ASP A 215 1.54 12.49 13.35
C ASP A 215 0.76 12.08 12.10
N GLU A 216 0.39 13.03 11.23
CA GLU A 216 -0.28 12.76 9.96
C GLU A 216 0.61 11.98 8.98
N LEU A 217 1.87 12.35 8.83
CA LEU A 217 2.84 11.66 7.98
C LEU A 217 3.06 10.21 8.43
N SER A 218 3.11 9.98 9.74
CA SER A 218 3.35 8.66 10.33
C SER A 218 2.24 7.63 10.03
N GLU A 219 1.02 8.06 9.72
CA GLU A 219 -0.04 7.17 9.26
C GLU A 219 0.20 6.70 7.81
N ILE A 220 0.78 7.59 6.99
CA ILE A 220 0.98 7.34 5.56
C ILE A 220 2.23 6.49 5.31
N VAL A 221 3.32 6.77 6.04
CA VAL A 221 4.62 6.12 5.85
C VAL A 221 5.40 6.06 7.17
N ASP A 222 6.29 5.08 7.29
CA ASP A 222 7.24 5.02 8.43
C ASP A 222 8.07 6.29 8.50
N VAL A 223 8.17 6.87 9.70
CA VAL A 223 8.95 8.08 9.95
C VAL A 223 10.07 7.82 10.96
N ASP A 224 11.22 8.43 10.72
CA ASP A 224 12.35 8.49 11.64
C ASP A 224 12.82 9.94 11.75
N ILE A 225 12.77 10.47 12.97
CA ILE A 225 13.00 11.88 13.25
C ILE A 225 14.29 12.04 14.05
N THR A 226 15.15 12.94 13.59
CA THR A 226 16.35 13.35 14.34
C THR A 226 16.43 14.87 14.40
N GLU A 227 16.75 15.41 15.57
CA GLU A 227 16.95 16.84 15.79
C GLU A 227 18.33 17.06 16.42
N HIS A 228 19.12 17.95 15.85
CA HIS A 228 20.46 18.29 16.31
C HIS A 228 20.60 19.79 16.47
N ASP A 229 21.26 20.23 17.55
CA ASP A 229 21.59 21.65 17.71
C ASP A 229 22.56 22.11 16.62
N ILE A 230 22.34 23.30 16.09
CA ILE A 230 23.28 23.98 15.20
C ILE A 230 24.31 24.69 16.07
N LEU A 231 25.58 24.31 15.89
CA LEU A 231 26.70 24.88 16.63
C LEU A 231 27.36 26.00 15.84
N ASP A 232 27.87 27.01 16.55
CA ASP A 232 28.73 28.05 15.99
C ASP A 232 30.17 27.55 15.76
N SER A 233 31.03 28.39 15.21
CA SER A 233 32.43 28.06 14.94
C SER A 233 33.28 27.78 16.21
N SER A 234 32.80 28.13 17.40
CA SER A 234 33.42 27.88 18.68
C SER A 234 32.86 26.68 19.44
N GLY A 235 31.86 25.99 18.84
CA GLY A 235 31.15 24.86 19.44
C GLY A 235 30.01 25.26 20.38
N GLY A 236 29.63 26.54 20.40
CA GLY A 236 28.49 27.04 21.16
C GLY A 236 27.17 26.78 20.42
N LYS A 237 26.06 26.57 21.16
CA LYS A 237 24.74 26.41 20.57
C LYS A 237 24.24 27.74 20.04
N THR A 238 23.81 27.79 18.78
CA THR A 238 23.22 28.98 18.15
C THR A 238 21.76 29.22 18.54
N GLY A 239 21.13 28.26 19.22
CA GLY A 239 19.69 28.24 19.48
C GLY A 239 18.88 27.60 18.36
N GLY A 240 19.37 27.58 17.12
CA GLY A 240 18.72 26.90 16.00
C GLY A 240 18.96 25.39 16.03
N THR A 241 18.06 24.64 15.38
CA THR A 241 18.14 23.18 15.27
C THR A 241 18.05 22.72 13.82
N ARG A 242 18.77 21.63 13.51
CA ARG A 242 18.62 20.87 12.26
C ARG A 242 17.67 19.72 12.50
N TYR A 243 16.45 19.86 12.02
CA TYR A 243 15.39 18.87 12.13
C TYR A 243 15.32 18.05 10.85
N ILE A 244 15.54 16.74 10.97
CA ILE A 244 15.61 15.83 9.82
C ILE A 244 14.46 14.85 9.93
N VAL A 245 13.68 14.73 8.85
CA VAL A 245 12.61 13.73 8.71
C VAL A 245 13.04 12.74 7.64
N LYS A 246 13.16 11.49 8.03
CA LYS A 246 13.41 10.35 7.14
C LYS A 246 12.17 9.49 7.05
N ILE A 247 11.94 8.89 5.88
CA ILE A 247 10.80 8.01 5.62
C ILE A 247 11.27 6.70 4.99
N ALA A 248 10.40 5.69 5.00
CA ALA A 248 10.57 4.41 4.30
C ALA A 248 11.97 3.79 4.49
N GLY A 249 12.37 3.62 5.76
CA GLY A 249 13.62 2.94 6.10
C GLY A 249 14.87 3.81 5.97
N GLY A 250 14.75 5.12 6.07
CA GLY A 250 15.88 6.04 6.24
C GLY A 250 16.16 6.99 5.08
N GLN A 251 15.26 7.11 4.11
CA GLN A 251 15.37 8.06 3.02
C GLN A 251 14.96 9.46 3.50
N THR A 252 15.79 10.48 3.24
CA THR A 252 15.56 11.83 3.73
C THR A 252 14.45 12.54 2.94
N LEU A 253 13.37 12.89 3.65
CA LEU A 253 12.27 13.69 3.10
C LEU A 253 12.48 15.19 3.37
N VAL A 254 12.81 15.55 4.61
CA VAL A 254 13.10 16.93 5.00
C VAL A 254 14.46 16.98 5.71
N ASP A 255 15.30 17.95 5.38
CA ASP A 255 16.55 18.23 6.05
C ASP A 255 16.64 19.72 6.36
N ALA A 256 16.37 20.06 7.60
CA ALA A 256 16.27 21.44 8.06
C ALA A 256 15.29 22.28 7.20
N ASN A 257 15.82 23.11 6.32
CA ASN A 257 15.05 24.01 5.47
C ASN A 257 14.76 23.48 4.07
N ASP A 258 15.38 22.35 3.71
CA ASP A 258 15.24 21.72 2.40
C ASP A 258 14.35 20.49 2.50
N TYR A 259 13.69 20.14 1.40
CA TYR A 259 12.86 18.95 1.32
C TYR A 259 12.96 18.33 -0.08
N ASN A 260 12.71 17.01 -0.13
CA ASN A 260 12.67 16.24 -1.36
C ASN A 260 11.22 15.85 -1.67
N ASN A 261 10.84 15.94 -2.94
CA ASN A 261 9.53 15.52 -3.40
C ASN A 261 9.56 14.08 -3.93
N LEU A 262 8.44 13.39 -3.74
CA LEU A 262 8.12 12.17 -4.45
C LEU A 262 7.34 12.51 -5.73
N THR A 263 7.59 11.78 -6.79
CA THR A 263 6.87 11.85 -8.05
C THR A 263 6.26 10.51 -8.39
N TYR A 264 5.19 10.51 -9.17
CA TYR A 264 4.55 9.30 -9.67
C TYR A 264 4.54 9.35 -11.20
N VAL A 265 4.99 8.26 -11.81
CA VAL A 265 5.06 8.11 -13.28
C VAL A 265 4.18 6.94 -13.67
N ALA A 266 3.20 7.17 -14.54
CA ALA A 266 2.37 6.09 -15.07
C ALA A 266 3.23 5.15 -15.92
N ARG A 267 3.16 3.84 -15.65
CA ARG A 267 3.82 2.81 -16.46
C ARG A 267 3.16 2.75 -17.83
N ALA A 268 3.98 2.64 -18.86
CA ALA A 268 3.50 2.34 -20.20
C ALA A 268 2.99 0.88 -20.26
N SER A 269 2.20 0.55 -21.29
CA SER A 269 1.66 -0.80 -21.47
C SER A 269 2.73 -1.88 -21.63
N ASP A 270 3.92 -1.49 -22.13
CA ASP A 270 5.10 -2.34 -22.26
C ASP A 270 6.05 -2.28 -21.05
N GLU A 271 5.62 -1.70 -19.93
CA GLU A 271 6.35 -1.63 -18.65
C GLU A 271 5.60 -2.34 -17.51
N LYS A 272 4.56 -3.10 -17.82
CA LYS A 272 3.79 -3.85 -16.82
C LYS A 272 4.67 -4.87 -16.10
N LEU A 273 4.37 -5.07 -14.81
CA LEU A 273 5.06 -6.07 -13.98
C LEU A 273 4.38 -7.43 -14.04
N ASN A 274 3.04 -7.45 -14.12
CA ASN A 274 2.22 -8.65 -14.25
C ASN A 274 1.29 -8.48 -15.44
N MET A 275 0.97 -9.57 -16.14
CA MET A 275 0.09 -9.52 -17.31
C MET A 275 -1.33 -9.02 -16.99
N THR A 276 -1.77 -9.17 -15.74
CA THR A 276 -3.11 -8.77 -15.27
C THR A 276 -3.17 -7.33 -14.76
N ASP A 277 -2.02 -6.64 -14.66
CA ASP A 277 -1.99 -5.27 -14.16
C ASP A 277 -2.82 -4.34 -15.05
N ALA A 278 -3.59 -3.44 -14.43
CA ALA A 278 -4.29 -2.38 -15.13
C ALA A 278 -3.29 -1.44 -15.83
N ASP A 279 -3.73 -0.76 -16.88
CA ASP A 279 -2.89 0.24 -17.56
C ASP A 279 -2.72 1.48 -16.69
N GLY A 280 -1.53 2.09 -16.75
CA GLY A 280 -1.24 3.35 -16.12
C GLY A 280 -1.03 3.30 -14.60
N LEU A 281 -0.69 2.12 -14.04
CA LEU A 281 -0.28 2.03 -12.64
C LEU A 281 0.98 2.84 -12.38
N TYR A 282 1.03 3.54 -11.24
CA TYR A 282 2.13 4.44 -10.93
C TYR A 282 3.36 3.73 -10.41
N ASN A 283 4.52 4.15 -10.91
CA ASN A 283 5.82 3.92 -10.29
C ASN A 283 6.19 5.17 -9.47
N ILE A 284 6.47 4.99 -8.19
CA ILE A 284 6.83 6.11 -7.30
C ILE A 284 8.36 6.28 -7.37
N LYS A 285 8.78 7.52 -7.58
CA LYS A 285 10.20 7.92 -7.64
C LYS A 285 10.44 9.17 -6.82
N TRP A 286 11.67 9.37 -6.41
CA TRP A 286 12.13 10.67 -5.97
C TRP A 286 12.26 11.62 -7.16
N GLU A 287 12.14 12.92 -6.93
CA GLU A 287 12.28 13.96 -7.96
C GLU A 287 13.64 13.89 -8.68
N ASN A 288 14.68 13.38 -8.03
CA ASN A 288 16.00 13.12 -8.63
C ASN A 288 16.04 11.87 -9.54
N GLY A 289 14.92 11.20 -9.75
CA GLY A 289 14.78 10.02 -10.61
C GLY A 289 15.06 8.66 -9.94
N ASN A 290 15.52 8.64 -8.71
CA ASN A 290 15.73 7.39 -7.97
C ASN A 290 14.40 6.73 -7.61
N ASP A 291 14.34 5.39 -7.67
CA ASP A 291 13.15 4.65 -7.28
C ASP A 291 12.87 4.77 -5.78
N PHE A 292 11.60 4.95 -5.43
CA PHE A 292 11.10 4.90 -4.06
C PHE A 292 10.51 3.51 -3.81
N SER A 293 11.27 2.62 -3.18
CA SER A 293 10.84 1.24 -2.97
C SER A 293 10.06 1.07 -1.67
N LEU A 294 8.88 0.45 -1.77
CA LEU A 294 8.04 0.03 -0.66
C LEU A 294 8.04 -1.50 -0.48
N ALA A 295 8.90 -2.23 -1.20
CA ALA A 295 8.88 -3.70 -1.19
C ALA A 295 9.42 -4.32 0.11
N ASN A 296 10.22 -3.58 0.90
CA ASN A 296 10.77 -4.11 2.14
C ASN A 296 9.66 -4.48 3.13
N ALA A 297 9.73 -5.73 3.63
CA ALA A 297 8.73 -6.29 4.54
C ALA A 297 8.67 -5.61 5.92
N SER A 298 9.74 -4.91 6.33
CA SER A 298 9.77 -4.19 7.61
C SER A 298 9.04 -2.85 7.58
N LEU A 299 8.74 -2.33 6.38
CA LEU A 299 8.02 -1.06 6.22
C LEU A 299 6.53 -1.22 6.53
N ASN A 300 5.92 -0.13 6.98
CA ASN A 300 4.51 -0.01 7.27
C ASN A 300 3.97 1.32 6.71
N GLY A 301 2.76 1.67 7.10
CA GLY A 301 2.07 2.86 6.64
C GLY A 301 1.00 2.56 5.59
N LYS A 302 0.11 3.51 5.43
CA LYS A 302 -1.00 3.44 4.47
C LYS A 302 -0.51 3.19 3.04
N LEU A 303 0.56 3.89 2.64
CA LEU A 303 1.15 3.76 1.31
C LEU A 303 1.72 2.35 1.06
N LYS A 304 2.32 1.72 2.09
CA LYS A 304 2.79 0.32 2.03
C LYS A 304 1.62 -0.64 1.87
N GLY A 305 0.54 -0.45 2.64
CA GLY A 305 -0.66 -1.28 2.54
C GLY A 305 -1.30 -1.22 1.14
N LEU A 306 -1.40 -0.02 0.57
CA LEU A 306 -1.88 0.19 -0.80
C LEU A 306 -0.98 -0.45 -1.84
N TYR A 307 0.35 -0.34 -1.68
CA TYR A 307 1.33 -0.98 -2.55
C TYR A 307 1.18 -2.51 -2.55
N GLU A 308 1.04 -3.11 -1.36
CA GLU A 308 0.85 -4.55 -1.22
C GLU A 308 -0.48 -5.06 -1.81
N LEU A 309 -1.55 -4.29 -1.69
CA LEU A 309 -2.83 -4.59 -2.34
C LEU A 309 -2.74 -4.49 -3.87
N CYS A 310 -2.07 -3.45 -4.38
CA CYS A 310 -1.96 -3.16 -5.81
C CYS A 310 -1.05 -4.14 -6.55
N TYR A 311 0.08 -4.53 -5.95
CA TYR A 311 1.15 -5.31 -6.60
C TYR A 311 1.41 -6.68 -5.95
N GLY A 312 0.73 -7.02 -4.86
CA GLY A 312 0.92 -8.26 -4.13
C GLY A 312 0.57 -9.51 -4.96
N ASN A 313 1.57 -10.36 -5.18
CA ASN A 313 1.43 -11.61 -5.94
C ASN A 313 1.91 -12.84 -5.14
N ASP A 314 1.97 -12.74 -3.83
CA ASP A 314 2.47 -13.78 -2.92
C ASP A 314 3.85 -14.35 -3.31
N LYS A 315 4.77 -13.45 -3.67
CA LYS A 315 6.13 -13.77 -4.16
C LYS A 315 6.17 -14.58 -5.47
N ALA A 316 5.08 -14.66 -6.21
CA ALA A 316 4.98 -15.41 -7.46
C ALA A 316 5.53 -14.64 -8.68
N ASN A 317 6.27 -13.55 -8.47
CA ASN A 317 6.95 -12.83 -9.55
C ASN A 317 8.02 -13.70 -10.20
N PHE A 318 8.20 -13.51 -11.52
CA PHE A 318 9.25 -14.21 -12.27
C PHE A 318 10.64 -13.92 -11.65
N SER A 319 11.42 -14.98 -11.45
CA SER A 319 12.80 -14.89 -10.98
C SER A 319 13.63 -16.06 -11.50
N GLY A 320 14.91 -15.79 -11.74
CA GLY A 320 15.85 -16.79 -12.25
C GLY A 320 17.28 -16.28 -12.27
N THR A 321 18.11 -16.96 -13.06
CA THR A 321 19.53 -16.60 -13.27
C THR A 321 19.83 -16.62 -14.75
N VAL A 322 20.57 -15.63 -15.24
CA VAL A 322 21.01 -15.59 -16.65
C VAL A 322 21.90 -16.79 -16.95
N LYS A 323 21.43 -17.65 -17.86
CA LYS A 323 22.17 -18.81 -18.35
C LYS A 323 23.11 -18.45 -19.51
N SER A 324 22.62 -17.66 -20.46
CA SER A 324 23.39 -17.19 -21.61
C SER A 324 22.83 -15.88 -22.15
N VAL A 325 23.69 -15.14 -22.83
CA VAL A 325 23.39 -13.85 -23.46
C VAL A 325 23.75 -13.94 -24.96
N ASP A 326 22.85 -13.48 -25.81
CA ASP A 326 23.10 -13.23 -27.24
C ASP A 326 23.08 -11.70 -27.47
N GLU A 327 24.28 -11.11 -27.48
CA GLU A 327 24.44 -9.66 -27.64
C GLU A 327 24.01 -9.18 -29.03
N VAL A 328 24.19 -10.04 -30.07
CA VAL A 328 23.90 -9.68 -31.46
C VAL A 328 22.39 -9.50 -31.64
N ASN A 329 21.62 -10.47 -31.19
CA ASN A 329 20.16 -10.46 -31.29
C ASN A 329 19.46 -9.80 -30.10
N ASN A 330 20.19 -9.26 -29.12
CA ASN A 330 19.67 -8.66 -27.89
C ASN A 330 18.73 -9.61 -27.14
N LYS A 331 19.17 -10.88 -26.93
CA LYS A 331 18.40 -11.92 -26.25
C LYS A 331 19.09 -12.37 -24.98
N VAL A 332 18.30 -12.78 -24.00
CA VAL A 332 18.78 -13.36 -22.76
C VAL A 332 18.02 -14.65 -22.44
N THR A 333 18.75 -15.73 -22.18
CA THR A 333 18.17 -16.99 -21.71
C THR A 333 18.35 -17.11 -20.20
N VAL A 334 17.25 -17.34 -19.49
CA VAL A 334 17.16 -17.38 -18.04
C VAL A 334 16.80 -18.78 -17.58
N SER A 335 17.60 -19.32 -16.68
CA SER A 335 17.33 -20.59 -15.99
C SER A 335 16.51 -20.31 -14.73
N ILE A 336 15.43 -21.05 -14.53
CA ILE A 336 14.56 -20.97 -13.35
C ILE A 336 14.85 -22.11 -12.39
N THR A 337 14.78 -21.81 -11.10
CA THR A 337 14.97 -22.78 -10.02
C THR A 337 13.67 -23.10 -9.29
N ASP A 338 12.66 -22.25 -9.38
CA ASP A 338 11.36 -22.43 -8.76
C ASP A 338 10.46 -23.30 -9.66
N ASP A 339 10.05 -24.47 -9.18
CA ASP A 339 9.21 -25.40 -9.94
C ASP A 339 7.84 -24.80 -10.31
N LYS A 340 7.32 -23.84 -9.53
CA LYS A 340 6.08 -23.14 -9.88
C LYS A 340 6.21 -22.36 -11.19
N LEU A 341 7.36 -21.75 -11.44
CA LEU A 341 7.63 -21.01 -12.68
C LEU A 341 7.83 -21.92 -13.91
N LYS A 342 8.00 -23.24 -13.69
CA LYS A 342 8.01 -24.24 -14.78
C LYS A 342 6.61 -24.56 -15.28
N ASN A 343 5.58 -24.27 -14.48
CA ASN A 343 4.19 -24.39 -14.91
C ASN A 343 3.75 -23.08 -15.59
N LEU A 344 3.69 -23.11 -16.90
CA LEU A 344 3.33 -21.92 -17.69
C LEU A 344 1.91 -21.41 -17.36
N GLN A 345 0.99 -22.28 -16.93
CA GLN A 345 -0.36 -21.88 -16.55
C GLN A 345 -0.39 -20.95 -15.33
N GLU A 346 0.64 -21.04 -14.47
CA GLU A 346 0.79 -20.21 -13.26
C GLU A 346 1.62 -18.94 -13.50
N SER A 347 2.25 -18.78 -14.66
CA SER A 347 3.10 -17.62 -14.96
C SER A 347 2.28 -16.34 -15.11
N MET A 348 2.89 -15.20 -14.72
CA MET A 348 2.32 -13.85 -14.80
C MET A 348 3.06 -12.93 -15.77
N LEU A 349 3.95 -13.45 -16.59
CA LEU A 349 4.72 -12.66 -17.56
C LEU A 349 3.81 -12.01 -18.60
N CYS A 350 4.05 -10.74 -18.90
CA CYS A 350 3.30 -10.03 -19.93
C CYS A 350 3.63 -10.58 -21.33
N GLN A 351 2.61 -10.74 -22.17
CA GLN A 351 2.78 -11.28 -23.53
C GLN A 351 3.33 -10.24 -24.51
N ALA A 352 2.84 -9.01 -24.42
CA ALA A 352 3.18 -7.92 -25.33
C ALA A 352 4.38 -7.07 -24.88
N GLY A 353 5.22 -7.63 -24.02
CA GLY A 353 6.35 -6.92 -23.42
C GLY A 353 6.13 -6.53 -21.96
N GLY A 354 7.21 -6.21 -21.28
CA GLY A 354 7.24 -5.84 -19.87
C GLY A 354 8.64 -5.44 -19.41
N GLU A 355 8.73 -5.08 -18.13
CA GLU A 355 10.01 -4.74 -17.49
C GLU A 355 10.64 -5.98 -16.82
N ILE A 356 11.94 -6.16 -17.03
CA ILE A 356 12.74 -7.18 -16.37
C ILE A 356 14.04 -6.55 -15.83
N THR A 357 14.38 -6.87 -14.59
CA THR A 357 15.62 -6.42 -13.95
C THR A 357 16.64 -7.54 -13.97
N ILE A 358 17.83 -7.31 -14.54
CA ILE A 358 18.95 -8.24 -14.57
C ILE A 358 20.09 -7.64 -13.74
N GLY A 359 20.42 -8.29 -12.63
CA GLY A 359 21.29 -7.67 -11.61
C GLY A 359 20.63 -6.43 -11.03
N ASN A 360 21.19 -5.24 -11.35
CA ASN A 360 20.66 -3.95 -10.94
C ASN A 360 20.23 -3.07 -12.13
N VAL A 361 20.15 -3.64 -13.34
CA VAL A 361 19.82 -2.90 -14.56
C VAL A 361 18.44 -3.32 -15.05
N LYS A 362 17.60 -2.35 -15.34
CA LYS A 362 16.26 -2.54 -15.91
C LYS A 362 16.32 -2.65 -17.41
N TYR A 363 15.65 -3.65 -17.96
CA TYR A 363 15.48 -3.89 -19.38
C TYR A 363 14.02 -4.01 -19.71
N LEU A 364 13.63 -3.56 -20.89
CA LEU A 364 12.32 -3.86 -21.47
C LEU A 364 12.46 -5.07 -22.38
N TYR A 365 11.54 -6.02 -22.29
CA TYR A 365 11.44 -7.11 -23.25
C TYR A 365 10.18 -6.93 -24.10
N THR A 366 10.24 -7.39 -25.35
CA THR A 366 9.13 -7.29 -26.30
C THR A 366 8.45 -8.61 -26.53
N ASP A 367 9.15 -9.72 -26.25
CA ASP A 367 8.65 -11.07 -26.43
C ASP A 367 9.47 -12.05 -25.58
N TRP A 368 8.94 -13.25 -25.36
CA TRP A 368 9.64 -14.32 -24.67
C TRP A 368 9.15 -15.69 -25.15
N SER A 369 9.94 -16.71 -24.89
CA SER A 369 9.58 -18.12 -25.13
C SER A 369 10.00 -18.98 -23.94
N PHE A 370 9.28 -20.06 -23.72
CA PHE A 370 9.59 -21.04 -22.68
C PHE A 370 9.93 -22.39 -23.29
N ASP A 371 11.09 -22.92 -22.94
CA ASP A 371 11.50 -24.30 -23.24
C ASP A 371 11.27 -25.17 -22.02
N GLU A 372 10.21 -25.98 -22.05
CA GLU A 372 9.81 -26.86 -20.96
C GLU A 372 10.86 -27.94 -20.66
N ALA A 373 11.49 -28.50 -21.69
CA ALA A 373 12.48 -29.56 -21.54
C ALA A 373 13.76 -29.05 -20.88
N ALA A 374 14.17 -27.82 -21.21
CA ALA A 374 15.35 -27.19 -20.63
C ALA A 374 15.04 -26.41 -19.33
N GLY A 375 13.77 -26.16 -19.00
CA GLY A 375 13.35 -25.32 -17.89
C GLY A 375 13.88 -23.88 -17.99
N THR A 376 13.90 -23.31 -19.21
CA THR A 376 14.49 -21.99 -19.47
C THR A 376 13.52 -21.08 -20.20
N TYR A 377 13.59 -19.78 -19.85
CA TYR A 377 12.91 -18.72 -20.56
C TYR A 377 13.93 -17.94 -21.41
N THR A 378 13.59 -17.63 -22.64
CA THR A 378 14.39 -16.74 -23.51
C THR A 378 13.60 -15.48 -23.78
N PHE A 379 14.14 -14.34 -23.36
CA PHE A 379 13.54 -13.02 -23.57
C PHE A 379 14.19 -12.33 -24.75
N GLN A 380 13.36 -11.78 -25.63
CA GLN A 380 13.78 -10.80 -26.63
C GLN A 380 13.73 -9.42 -26.00
N LEU A 381 14.87 -8.80 -25.78
CA LEU A 381 14.94 -7.46 -25.21
C LEU A 381 14.66 -6.38 -26.26
N SER A 382 14.12 -5.26 -25.81
CA SER A 382 13.83 -4.12 -26.68
C SER A 382 15.10 -3.55 -27.29
N ASN A 383 15.00 -3.15 -28.55
CA ASN A 383 16.07 -2.45 -29.26
C ASN A 383 15.97 -0.91 -29.13
N ASP A 384 14.98 -0.41 -28.39
CA ASP A 384 14.85 1.01 -28.07
C ASP A 384 15.87 1.40 -27.00
N THR A 385 17.03 1.86 -27.44
CA THR A 385 18.14 2.23 -26.55
C THR A 385 17.90 3.48 -25.72
N ALA A 386 16.84 4.25 -26.02
CA ALA A 386 16.44 5.39 -25.20
C ALA A 386 15.75 4.95 -23.89
N ARG A 387 15.07 3.80 -23.93
CA ARG A 387 14.30 3.28 -22.79
C ARG A 387 14.91 2.03 -22.15
N SER A 388 15.72 1.27 -22.89
CA SER A 388 16.30 0.00 -22.45
C SER A 388 17.72 -0.15 -22.98
N PRO A 389 18.72 -0.39 -22.13
CA PRO A 389 20.08 -0.64 -22.62
C PRO A 389 20.15 -1.98 -23.37
N ARG A 390 21.18 -2.15 -24.24
CA ARG A 390 21.46 -3.46 -24.82
C ARG A 390 22.11 -4.37 -23.78
N ILE A 391 21.78 -5.67 -23.86
CA ILE A 391 22.39 -6.69 -23.02
C ILE A 391 23.86 -6.91 -23.38
N THR A 392 24.67 -7.22 -22.38
CA THR A 392 26.09 -7.56 -22.55
C THR A 392 26.40 -8.90 -21.91
N ALA A 393 27.47 -9.58 -22.40
CA ALA A 393 27.92 -10.87 -21.89
C ALA A 393 28.20 -10.86 -20.35
N GLY A 394 28.59 -9.69 -19.82
CA GLY A 394 28.82 -9.49 -18.39
C GLY A 394 27.59 -9.71 -17.48
N MET A 395 26.41 -9.85 -18.08
CA MET A 395 25.18 -10.17 -17.35
C MET A 395 24.99 -11.67 -17.10
N THR A 396 25.79 -12.55 -17.70
CA THR A 396 25.74 -14.00 -17.46
C THR A 396 25.97 -14.32 -15.99
N GLY A 397 25.12 -15.17 -15.40
CA GLY A 397 25.16 -15.54 -14.00
C GLY A 397 24.49 -14.52 -13.05
N LYS A 398 24.00 -13.37 -13.53
CA LYS A 398 23.26 -12.40 -12.71
C LYS A 398 21.83 -12.86 -12.45
N SER A 399 21.28 -12.44 -11.32
CA SER A 399 19.88 -12.67 -10.98
C SER A 399 18.95 -11.88 -11.91
N VAL A 400 17.80 -12.48 -12.20
CA VAL A 400 16.76 -11.90 -13.05
C VAL A 400 15.46 -11.87 -12.28
N ARG A 401 14.70 -10.77 -12.38
CA ARG A 401 13.37 -10.64 -11.79
C ARG A 401 12.50 -9.64 -12.56
N THR A 402 11.18 -9.83 -12.54
CA THR A 402 10.22 -8.87 -13.14
C THR A 402 9.83 -7.75 -12.20
N SER A 403 9.90 -7.97 -10.89
CA SER A 403 9.56 -6.97 -9.84
C SER A 403 10.23 -7.35 -8.53
N GLU A 404 10.10 -6.50 -7.51
CA GLU A 404 10.41 -6.88 -6.14
C GLU A 404 9.41 -7.94 -5.63
N LYS A 405 9.88 -8.84 -4.75
CA LYS A 405 9.02 -9.88 -4.15
C LYS A 405 8.07 -9.26 -3.13
N VAL A 406 6.78 -9.29 -3.39
CA VAL A 406 5.74 -8.80 -2.48
C VAL A 406 5.03 -10.00 -1.84
N ALA A 407 5.30 -10.21 -0.55
CA ALA A 407 4.79 -11.35 0.22
C ALA A 407 3.35 -11.08 0.73
N TYR A 408 2.47 -10.60 -0.13
CA TYR A 408 1.08 -10.34 0.18
C TYR A 408 0.18 -10.84 -0.95
N GLN A 409 -0.98 -11.37 -0.60
CA GLN A 409 -2.00 -11.81 -1.55
C GLN A 409 -2.88 -10.61 -1.92
N GLY A 410 -2.37 -9.78 -2.86
CA GLY A 410 -3.06 -8.63 -3.40
C GLY A 410 -3.90 -8.97 -4.64
N ILE A 411 -4.35 -7.94 -5.35
CA ILE A 411 -5.18 -8.09 -6.56
C ILE A 411 -4.52 -8.99 -7.62
N PRO A 412 -3.22 -8.84 -7.97
CA PRO A 412 -2.58 -9.72 -8.95
C PRO A 412 -2.60 -11.19 -8.56
N TYR A 413 -2.50 -11.51 -7.26
CA TYR A 413 -2.60 -12.89 -6.78
C TYR A 413 -3.97 -13.51 -7.10
N TYR A 414 -5.08 -12.84 -6.79
CA TYR A 414 -6.42 -13.37 -7.05
C TYR A 414 -6.71 -13.49 -8.54
N MET A 415 -6.28 -12.52 -9.34
CA MET A 415 -6.37 -12.59 -10.80
C MET A 415 -5.59 -13.78 -11.38
N GLN A 416 -4.38 -14.05 -10.86
CA GLN A 416 -3.58 -15.19 -11.26
C GLN A 416 -4.27 -16.52 -10.92
N GLN A 417 -4.85 -16.63 -9.72
CA GLN A 417 -5.55 -17.86 -9.32
C GLN A 417 -6.70 -18.15 -10.29
N MET A 418 -7.49 -17.14 -10.67
CA MET A 418 -8.54 -17.29 -11.69
C MET A 418 -7.97 -17.73 -13.04
N ASN A 419 -6.91 -17.08 -13.51
CA ASN A 419 -6.28 -17.44 -14.79
C ASN A 419 -5.74 -18.86 -14.80
N THR A 420 -5.09 -19.28 -13.71
CA THR A 420 -4.57 -20.66 -13.58
C THR A 420 -5.69 -21.68 -13.65
N TRP A 421 -6.79 -21.43 -12.94
CA TRP A 421 -7.95 -22.31 -12.98
C TRP A 421 -8.57 -22.38 -14.39
N ILE A 422 -8.83 -21.22 -15.02
CA ILE A 422 -9.44 -21.11 -16.35
C ILE A 422 -8.62 -21.86 -17.39
N ARG A 423 -7.30 -21.63 -17.43
CA ARG A 423 -6.39 -22.27 -18.39
C ARG A 423 -6.41 -23.78 -18.26
N GLY A 424 -6.27 -24.29 -17.03
CA GLY A 424 -6.29 -25.72 -16.77
C GLY A 424 -7.65 -26.35 -17.02
N PHE A 425 -8.74 -25.71 -16.60
CA PHE A 425 -10.11 -26.17 -16.81
C PHE A 425 -10.49 -26.20 -18.29
N ALA A 426 -10.24 -25.11 -19.02
CA ALA A 426 -10.53 -25.03 -20.45
C ALA A 426 -9.71 -26.03 -21.27
N ASP A 427 -8.42 -26.24 -20.93
CA ASP A 427 -7.56 -27.23 -21.60
C ASP A 427 -8.17 -28.63 -21.48
N LYS A 428 -8.57 -29.04 -20.27
CA LYS A 428 -9.13 -30.37 -20.03
C LYS A 428 -10.51 -30.58 -20.63
N VAL A 429 -11.41 -29.58 -20.53
CA VAL A 429 -12.74 -29.66 -21.15
C VAL A 429 -12.63 -29.71 -22.67
N ASN A 430 -11.78 -28.87 -23.25
CA ASN A 430 -11.57 -28.83 -24.69
C ASN A 430 -10.88 -30.11 -25.21
N GLU A 431 -9.98 -30.71 -24.45
CA GLU A 431 -9.36 -32.01 -24.78
C GLU A 431 -10.45 -33.08 -24.99
N ILE A 432 -11.43 -33.16 -24.08
CA ILE A 432 -12.53 -34.10 -24.14
C ILE A 432 -13.43 -33.83 -25.35
N PHE A 433 -13.92 -32.59 -25.53
CA PHE A 433 -14.82 -32.30 -26.65
C PHE A 433 -14.14 -32.36 -28.02
N ASN A 434 -12.83 -32.05 -28.11
CA ASN A 434 -12.07 -32.18 -29.37
C ASN A 434 -11.87 -33.63 -29.77
N ALA A 435 -11.77 -34.56 -28.80
CA ALA A 435 -11.73 -35.99 -29.08
C ALA A 435 -13.10 -36.57 -29.50
N GLY A 436 -14.18 -35.82 -29.21
CA GLY A 436 -15.54 -36.20 -29.51
C GLY A 436 -15.96 -35.99 -30.97
N THR A 437 -17.07 -36.61 -31.35
CA THR A 437 -17.73 -36.45 -32.65
C THR A 437 -19.04 -35.69 -32.45
N ASN A 438 -19.30 -34.71 -33.33
CA ASN A 438 -20.50 -33.90 -33.29
C ASN A 438 -21.73 -34.62 -33.92
N ALA A 439 -22.90 -34.01 -33.90
CA ALA A 439 -24.14 -34.60 -34.47
C ALA A 439 -24.01 -34.91 -35.96
N TYR A 440 -23.17 -34.19 -36.70
CA TYR A 440 -22.96 -34.36 -38.14
C TYR A 440 -21.85 -35.38 -38.51
N GLY A 441 -21.24 -36.02 -37.52
CA GLY A 441 -20.20 -37.01 -37.77
C GLY A 441 -18.79 -36.46 -37.89
N ASN A 442 -18.57 -35.16 -37.62
CA ASN A 442 -17.29 -34.53 -37.70
C ASN A 442 -16.56 -34.53 -36.33
N SER A 443 -15.25 -34.73 -36.33
CA SER A 443 -14.41 -34.73 -35.15
C SER A 443 -13.09 -33.98 -35.39
N GLY A 444 -12.39 -33.62 -34.32
CA GLY A 444 -11.07 -32.97 -34.38
C GLY A 444 -11.10 -31.68 -35.21
N ALA A 445 -10.09 -31.47 -36.05
CA ALA A 445 -9.93 -30.25 -36.85
C ALA A 445 -11.02 -30.04 -37.91
N ALA A 446 -11.77 -31.10 -38.31
CA ALA A 446 -12.88 -31.00 -39.22
C ALA A 446 -14.17 -30.44 -38.57
N ASN A 447 -14.21 -30.36 -37.24
CA ASN A 447 -15.33 -29.84 -36.46
C ASN A 447 -15.05 -28.41 -36.01
N GLN A 448 -15.84 -27.43 -36.50
CA GLN A 448 -15.72 -26.02 -36.07
C GLN A 448 -16.08 -25.83 -34.57
N GLY A 449 -16.94 -26.68 -34.02
CA GLY A 449 -17.31 -26.73 -32.62
C GLY A 449 -16.45 -27.70 -31.79
N ASN A 450 -15.20 -27.95 -32.19
CA ASN A 450 -14.29 -28.93 -31.58
C ASN A 450 -13.80 -28.53 -30.17
N ILE A 451 -13.98 -27.29 -29.78
CA ILE A 451 -13.71 -26.77 -28.43
C ILE A 451 -14.91 -26.00 -27.91
N LEU A 452 -15.13 -26.07 -26.61
CA LEU A 452 -16.16 -25.28 -25.92
C LEU A 452 -15.64 -23.91 -25.53
N PHE A 453 -14.50 -23.88 -24.82
CA PHE A 453 -13.89 -22.68 -24.27
C PHE A 453 -12.78 -22.15 -25.16
N THR A 454 -12.77 -20.85 -25.36
CA THR A 454 -11.73 -20.14 -26.09
C THR A 454 -11.44 -18.79 -25.41
N ALA A 455 -10.69 -17.94 -26.07
CA ALA A 455 -10.43 -16.57 -25.65
C ALA A 455 -10.62 -15.61 -26.82
N ASP A 456 -11.12 -14.43 -26.50
CA ASP A 456 -11.31 -13.37 -27.50
C ASP A 456 -10.02 -12.57 -27.69
N MET A 457 -9.69 -12.28 -28.95
CA MET A 457 -8.59 -11.39 -29.31
C MET A 457 -9.08 -9.94 -29.31
N VAL A 458 -8.16 -9.00 -29.17
CA VAL A 458 -8.45 -7.54 -29.21
C VAL A 458 -9.13 -7.12 -30.53
N ASN A 459 -8.89 -7.85 -31.62
CA ASN A 459 -9.48 -7.58 -32.95
C ASN A 459 -10.88 -8.19 -33.14
N GLY A 460 -11.50 -8.74 -32.10
CA GLY A 460 -12.81 -9.38 -32.15
C GLY A 460 -12.85 -10.79 -32.72
N LYS A 461 -11.68 -11.36 -33.08
CA LYS A 461 -11.55 -12.77 -33.47
C LYS A 461 -11.33 -13.63 -32.23
N GLN A 462 -11.50 -14.94 -32.38
CA GLN A 462 -11.23 -15.91 -31.32
C GLN A 462 -9.98 -16.73 -31.61
N TYR A 463 -9.29 -17.17 -30.56
CA TYR A 463 -8.18 -18.11 -30.66
C TYR A 463 -8.70 -19.51 -31.02
N SER A 464 -8.11 -20.13 -32.06
CA SER A 464 -8.36 -21.54 -32.38
C SER A 464 -7.70 -22.48 -31.38
N LEU A 465 -8.04 -23.78 -31.40
CA LEU A 465 -7.36 -24.77 -30.58
C LEU A 465 -5.83 -24.79 -30.84
N GLY A 466 -5.43 -24.62 -32.10
CA GLY A 466 -4.01 -24.52 -32.47
C GLY A 466 -3.34 -23.30 -31.83
N ASP A 467 -4.04 -22.16 -31.84
CA ASP A 467 -3.55 -20.96 -31.17
C ASP A 467 -3.42 -21.16 -29.65
N LEU A 468 -4.45 -21.73 -29.00
CA LEU A 468 -4.43 -21.97 -27.55
C LEU A 468 -3.30 -22.93 -27.14
N LYS A 469 -2.95 -23.89 -27.99
CA LYS A 469 -1.83 -24.83 -27.78
C LYS A 469 -0.47 -24.27 -28.16
N GLY A 470 -0.39 -23.03 -28.70
CA GLY A 470 0.86 -22.40 -29.11
C GLY A 470 1.47 -22.96 -30.40
N ALA A 471 0.64 -23.56 -31.27
CA ALA A 471 1.08 -24.19 -32.50
C ALA A 471 0.98 -23.27 -33.73
N THR A 472 0.62 -21.99 -33.54
CA THR A 472 0.40 -21.04 -34.64
C THR A 472 1.16 -19.74 -34.43
N ALA A 473 1.24 -18.90 -35.49
CA ALA A 473 1.85 -17.58 -35.42
C ALA A 473 1.06 -16.58 -34.54
N ASN A 474 -0.23 -16.83 -34.27
CA ASN A 474 -1.05 -15.98 -33.40
C ASN A 474 -0.71 -16.15 -31.92
N ASN A 475 -0.18 -17.30 -31.55
CA ASN A 475 0.29 -17.59 -30.20
C ASN A 475 1.39 -18.64 -30.22
N THR A 476 2.54 -18.29 -29.70
CA THR A 476 3.71 -19.17 -29.53
C THR A 476 3.93 -19.66 -28.11
N TYR A 477 3.16 -19.12 -27.12
CA TYR A 477 3.38 -19.40 -25.70
C TYR A 477 2.89 -20.79 -25.26
N GLY A 478 1.82 -21.30 -25.86
CA GLY A 478 1.27 -22.63 -25.54
C GLY A 478 0.46 -22.68 -24.23
N ARG A 479 -0.02 -23.89 -23.92
CA ARG A 479 -0.71 -24.22 -22.66
C ARG A 479 -1.80 -23.24 -22.25
N TYR A 480 -2.56 -22.71 -23.22
CA TYR A 480 -3.64 -21.75 -22.99
C TYR A 480 -3.19 -20.43 -22.33
N TYR A 481 -1.92 -20.09 -22.45
CA TYR A 481 -1.35 -18.92 -21.77
C TYR A 481 -2.03 -17.59 -22.14
N VAL A 482 -2.50 -17.46 -23.37
CA VAL A 482 -3.25 -16.27 -23.89
C VAL A 482 -4.64 -16.11 -23.24
N MET A 483 -5.14 -17.16 -22.62
CA MET A 483 -6.44 -17.15 -21.95
C MET A 483 -6.32 -16.56 -20.55
N THR A 484 -7.14 -15.56 -20.28
CA THR A 484 -7.25 -14.88 -18.98
C THR A 484 -8.70 -14.76 -18.58
N ALA A 485 -8.98 -14.44 -17.31
CA ALA A 485 -10.34 -14.17 -16.87
C ALA A 485 -11.01 -13.02 -17.64
N GLY A 486 -10.21 -12.08 -18.17
CA GLY A 486 -10.74 -10.93 -18.92
C GLY A 486 -11.11 -11.18 -20.37
N ASN A 487 -10.63 -12.26 -20.99
CA ASN A 487 -10.93 -12.64 -22.38
C ASN A 487 -11.48 -14.05 -22.53
N PHE A 488 -11.84 -14.70 -21.44
CA PHE A 488 -12.42 -16.04 -21.43
C PHE A 488 -13.78 -16.04 -22.11
N SER A 489 -13.99 -16.92 -23.08
CA SER A 489 -15.16 -16.89 -23.94
C SER A 489 -15.58 -18.28 -24.38
N ILE A 490 -16.80 -18.40 -24.90
CA ILE A 490 -17.31 -19.60 -25.60
C ILE A 490 -17.00 -19.50 -27.08
N ASN A 491 -16.71 -20.62 -27.71
CA ASN A 491 -16.54 -20.70 -29.16
C ASN A 491 -17.81 -20.21 -29.90
N HIS A 492 -17.66 -19.14 -30.68
CA HIS A 492 -18.76 -18.51 -31.41
C HIS A 492 -19.48 -19.46 -32.39
N ALA A 493 -18.77 -20.49 -32.88
CA ALA A 493 -19.39 -21.51 -33.73
C ALA A 493 -20.51 -22.32 -33.03
N LEU A 494 -20.56 -22.30 -31.69
CA LEU A 494 -21.56 -22.97 -30.88
C LEU A 494 -22.70 -22.05 -30.43
N LEU A 495 -22.56 -20.74 -30.58
CA LEU A 495 -23.49 -19.75 -30.06
C LEU A 495 -24.46 -19.24 -31.18
N SER A 496 -25.74 -19.41 -30.97
CA SER A 496 -26.77 -18.98 -31.93
C SER A 496 -26.76 -17.45 -32.21
N GLU A 497 -26.31 -16.64 -31.23
CA GLU A 497 -26.20 -15.18 -31.39
C GLU A 497 -25.14 -14.78 -32.44
N TYR A 498 -24.18 -15.66 -32.72
CA TYR A 498 -23.17 -15.48 -33.79
C TYR A 498 -23.46 -16.34 -35.02
N GLY A 499 -24.69 -16.90 -35.14
CA GLY A 499 -25.06 -17.81 -36.21
C GLY A 499 -24.46 -19.21 -36.06
N GLY A 500 -24.00 -19.56 -34.86
CA GLY A 500 -23.46 -20.86 -34.55
C GLY A 500 -24.53 -21.91 -34.29
N ASP A 501 -24.09 -23.18 -34.19
CA ASP A 501 -24.93 -24.37 -34.01
C ASP A 501 -24.43 -25.24 -32.85
N ALA A 502 -25.30 -25.43 -31.85
CA ALA A 502 -25.00 -26.27 -30.67
C ALA A 502 -24.73 -27.74 -31.02
N ASP A 503 -25.22 -28.22 -32.14
CA ASP A 503 -25.01 -29.58 -32.64
C ASP A 503 -23.59 -29.82 -33.18
N LEU A 504 -22.76 -28.78 -33.31
CA LEU A 504 -21.33 -28.88 -33.57
C LEU A 504 -20.54 -29.33 -32.35
N LEU A 505 -21.09 -29.30 -31.11
CA LEU A 505 -20.40 -29.77 -29.93
C LEU A 505 -20.15 -31.29 -30.02
N GLY A 506 -18.91 -31.71 -29.79
CA GLY A 506 -18.46 -33.09 -29.89
C GLY A 506 -18.90 -33.97 -28.69
N THR A 507 -20.18 -34.32 -28.65
CA THR A 507 -20.76 -35.03 -27.49
C THR A 507 -20.60 -36.56 -27.53
N ARG A 508 -20.39 -37.13 -28.74
CA ARG A 508 -20.28 -38.60 -28.96
C ARG A 508 -18.81 -39.06 -28.88
N SER A 509 -18.61 -40.30 -28.44
CA SER A 509 -17.29 -40.93 -28.38
C SER A 509 -16.71 -41.30 -29.77
N SER A 510 -17.55 -41.51 -30.79
CA SER A 510 -17.12 -41.77 -32.17
C SER A 510 -18.25 -41.50 -33.17
N ASP A 511 -17.90 -41.47 -34.48
CA ASP A 511 -18.84 -41.36 -35.61
C ASP A 511 -19.66 -42.65 -35.82
N LYS A 512 -19.22 -43.79 -35.25
CA LYS A 512 -19.86 -45.10 -35.38
C LYS A 512 -21.01 -45.30 -34.41
N VAL A 513 -21.18 -44.43 -33.41
CA VAL A 513 -22.27 -44.52 -32.43
C VAL A 513 -23.42 -43.58 -32.81
N GLY A 514 -24.65 -43.89 -32.35
CA GLY A 514 -25.82 -43.06 -32.62
C GLY A 514 -25.74 -41.70 -31.94
N VAL A 515 -26.61 -40.79 -32.39
CA VAL A 515 -26.69 -39.40 -31.85
C VAL A 515 -27.15 -39.33 -30.38
N GLU A 516 -27.67 -40.42 -29.85
CA GLU A 516 -28.05 -40.61 -28.44
C GLU A 516 -26.87 -40.92 -27.54
N GLU A 517 -25.70 -41.20 -28.08
CA GLU A 517 -24.49 -41.48 -27.29
C GLU A 517 -23.87 -40.18 -26.82
N CYS A 518 -23.47 -40.12 -25.55
CA CYS A 518 -22.96 -38.93 -24.87
C CYS A 518 -21.73 -39.22 -24.01
N GLY A 519 -20.82 -40.10 -24.47
CA GLY A 519 -19.62 -40.50 -23.75
C GLY A 519 -18.76 -39.33 -23.33
N GLN A 520 -18.55 -38.35 -24.22
CA GLN A 520 -17.74 -37.18 -23.92
C GLN A 520 -18.38 -36.28 -22.84
N VAL A 521 -19.72 -36.15 -22.87
CA VAL A 521 -20.44 -35.39 -21.84
C VAL A 521 -20.27 -36.03 -20.46
N LYS A 522 -20.33 -37.34 -20.36
CA LYS A 522 -20.09 -38.09 -19.10
C LYS A 522 -18.67 -37.93 -18.59
N GLU A 523 -17.68 -37.86 -19.50
CA GLU A 523 -16.30 -37.58 -19.15
C GLU A 523 -16.14 -36.19 -18.56
N VAL A 524 -16.78 -35.16 -19.17
CA VAL A 524 -16.76 -33.82 -18.62
C VAL A 524 -17.45 -33.75 -17.26
N ILE A 525 -18.60 -34.39 -17.07
CA ILE A 525 -19.26 -34.46 -15.75
C ILE A 525 -18.34 -35.08 -14.69
N THR A 526 -17.59 -36.12 -15.03
CA THR A 526 -16.60 -36.72 -14.13
C THR A 526 -15.48 -35.74 -13.81
N LEU A 527 -15.02 -34.98 -14.81
CA LEU A 527 -13.97 -33.93 -14.64
C LEU A 527 -14.42 -32.84 -13.66
N LEU A 528 -15.68 -32.40 -13.69
CA LEU A 528 -16.18 -31.31 -12.83
C LEU A 528 -16.02 -31.63 -11.33
N THR A 529 -16.08 -32.90 -10.94
CA THR A 529 -16.08 -33.33 -9.52
C THR A 529 -14.86 -34.12 -9.10
N SER A 530 -14.06 -34.63 -10.06
CA SER A 530 -12.92 -35.48 -9.80
C SER A 530 -11.60 -34.70 -9.82
N LYS A 531 -10.93 -34.61 -8.68
CA LYS A 531 -9.59 -34.05 -8.58
C LYS A 531 -8.49 -34.83 -9.30
N GLU A 532 -8.77 -36.10 -9.67
CA GLU A 532 -7.83 -36.94 -10.46
C GLU A 532 -7.85 -36.54 -11.94
N LYS A 533 -8.99 -36.07 -12.44
CA LYS A 533 -9.15 -35.63 -13.82
C LYS A 533 -8.72 -34.14 -13.99
N PHE A 534 -9.06 -33.31 -13.03
CA PHE A 534 -8.63 -31.91 -12.94
C PHE A 534 -8.41 -31.53 -11.47
N SER A 535 -7.23 -30.99 -11.18
CA SER A 535 -6.87 -30.54 -9.84
C SER A 535 -6.41 -29.09 -9.85
N PHE A 536 -7.05 -28.28 -9.03
CA PHE A 536 -6.63 -26.92 -8.72
C PHE A 536 -6.31 -26.83 -7.23
N ARG A 537 -5.04 -26.61 -6.88
CA ARG A 537 -4.58 -26.56 -5.49
C ARG A 537 -5.01 -27.79 -4.65
N ASN A 538 -4.95 -29.00 -5.25
CA ASN A 538 -5.40 -30.27 -4.68
C ASN A 538 -6.92 -30.38 -4.42
N ALA A 539 -7.74 -29.55 -5.03
CA ALA A 539 -9.18 -29.60 -4.99
C ALA A 539 -9.77 -29.79 -6.40
N SER A 540 -11.03 -30.21 -6.49
CA SER A 540 -11.76 -30.36 -7.76
C SER A 540 -12.19 -29.01 -8.35
N ALA A 541 -12.65 -29.00 -9.60
CA ALA A 541 -12.99 -27.79 -10.33
C ALA A 541 -14.06 -26.92 -9.61
N ASN A 542 -15.07 -27.56 -9.03
CA ASN A 542 -16.17 -26.90 -8.32
C ASN A 542 -15.76 -26.26 -6.98
N GLN A 543 -14.59 -26.59 -6.45
CA GLN A 543 -14.10 -26.09 -5.16
C GLN A 543 -13.18 -24.85 -5.29
N MET A 544 -12.94 -24.37 -6.49
CA MET A 544 -12.06 -23.24 -6.74
C MET A 544 -12.44 -22.00 -5.92
N LEU A 545 -13.73 -21.66 -5.93
CA LEU A 545 -14.20 -20.47 -5.21
C LEU A 545 -14.04 -20.62 -3.69
N GLU A 546 -14.30 -21.81 -3.14
CA GLU A 546 -14.13 -22.07 -1.70
C GLU A 546 -12.68 -21.83 -1.26
N LEU A 547 -11.71 -22.20 -2.10
CA LEU A 547 -10.29 -21.94 -1.86
C LEU A 547 -9.96 -20.44 -1.91
N LEU A 548 -10.45 -19.72 -2.92
CA LEU A 548 -10.23 -18.29 -3.04
C LEU A 548 -10.91 -17.50 -1.92
N LEU A 549 -12.16 -17.83 -1.59
CA LEU A 549 -12.87 -17.22 -0.48
C LEU A 549 -12.20 -17.48 0.86
N SER A 550 -11.62 -18.66 1.05
CA SER A 550 -10.85 -18.98 2.26
C SER A 550 -9.62 -18.08 2.40
N ASP A 551 -8.87 -17.88 1.32
CA ASP A 551 -7.72 -16.97 1.30
C ASP A 551 -8.17 -15.52 1.58
N ILE A 552 -9.22 -15.05 0.92
CA ILE A 552 -9.76 -13.69 1.07
C ILE A 552 -10.27 -13.46 2.49
N ALA A 553 -11.08 -14.39 3.02
CA ALA A 553 -11.64 -14.31 4.37
C ALA A 553 -10.54 -14.31 5.44
N LEU A 554 -9.49 -15.12 5.27
CA LEU A 554 -8.34 -15.13 6.17
C LEU A 554 -7.62 -13.77 6.16
N ASN A 555 -7.35 -13.23 4.98
CA ASN A 555 -6.68 -11.95 4.83
C ASN A 555 -7.54 -10.79 5.36
N ALA A 556 -8.85 -10.80 5.09
CA ALA A 556 -9.79 -9.81 5.62
C ALA A 556 -9.91 -9.88 7.15
N SER A 557 -10.00 -11.10 7.71
CA SER A 557 -10.04 -11.31 9.16
C SER A 557 -8.75 -10.85 9.85
N ASN A 558 -7.59 -11.17 9.28
CA ASN A 558 -6.30 -10.72 9.78
C ASN A 558 -6.19 -9.19 9.72
N ALA A 559 -6.56 -8.57 8.60
CA ALA A 559 -6.53 -7.12 8.44
C ALA A 559 -7.45 -6.43 9.47
N ASN A 560 -8.67 -6.92 9.67
CA ASN A 560 -9.61 -6.39 10.66
C ASN A 560 -9.11 -6.56 12.10
N THR A 561 -8.53 -7.71 12.43
CA THR A 561 -7.99 -7.98 13.77
C THR A 561 -6.82 -7.07 14.11
N PHE A 562 -5.87 -6.92 13.17
CA PHE A 562 -4.71 -6.04 13.38
C PHE A 562 -5.10 -4.57 13.34
N GLN A 563 -6.02 -4.15 12.47
CA GLN A 563 -6.54 -2.79 12.44
C GLN A 563 -7.11 -2.40 13.81
N LYS A 564 -8.02 -3.22 14.39
CA LYS A 564 -8.59 -2.98 15.72
C LYS A 564 -7.54 -2.98 16.84
N THR A 565 -6.56 -3.87 16.75
CA THR A 565 -5.46 -3.94 17.72
C THR A 565 -4.65 -2.65 17.71
N TYR A 566 -4.23 -2.19 16.53
CA TYR A 566 -3.42 -0.97 16.42
C TYR A 566 -4.22 0.30 16.68
N GLU A 567 -5.53 0.32 16.41
CA GLU A 567 -6.44 1.40 16.80
C GLU A 567 -6.57 1.52 18.34
N GLY A 568 -6.75 0.38 19.03
CA GLY A 568 -6.78 0.34 20.49
C GLY A 568 -5.44 0.77 21.10
N LEU A 569 -4.31 0.32 20.52
CA LEU A 569 -2.98 0.77 20.93
C LEU A 569 -2.75 2.27 20.65
N LYS A 570 -3.21 2.78 19.50
CA LYS A 570 -3.16 4.21 19.15
C LYS A 570 -3.86 5.04 20.22
N THR A 571 -5.09 4.67 20.58
CA THR A 571 -5.86 5.33 21.62
C THR A 571 -5.16 5.27 22.99
N SER A 572 -4.61 4.11 23.36
CA SER A 572 -3.89 3.94 24.62
C SER A 572 -2.62 4.80 24.69
N ILE A 573 -1.84 4.83 23.61
CA ILE A 573 -0.61 5.64 23.52
C ILE A 573 -0.96 7.13 23.52
N ASP A 574 -2.01 7.54 22.82
CA ASP A 574 -2.47 8.93 22.80
C ASP A 574 -2.94 9.41 24.18
N ASN A 575 -3.63 8.56 24.93
CA ASN A 575 -3.98 8.83 26.33
C ASN A 575 -2.73 8.96 27.22
N GLN A 576 -1.71 8.11 27.02
CA GLN A 576 -0.43 8.22 27.74
C GLN A 576 0.32 9.51 27.36
N ARG A 577 0.32 9.88 26.08
CA ARG A 577 0.91 11.13 25.58
C ARG A 577 0.19 12.35 26.18
N SER A 578 -1.14 12.31 26.20
CA SER A 578 -1.98 13.36 26.76
C SER A 578 -1.82 13.48 28.28
N SER A 579 -1.59 12.40 29.00
CA SER A 579 -1.34 12.46 30.46
C SER A 579 -0.05 13.19 30.82
N VAL A 580 0.94 13.23 29.90
CA VAL A 580 2.20 13.97 30.09
C VAL A 580 2.08 15.39 29.55
N SER A 581 1.61 15.55 28.31
CA SER A 581 1.65 16.82 27.57
C SER A 581 0.32 17.55 27.52
N GLY A 582 -0.76 16.94 27.96
CA GLY A 582 -2.10 17.54 27.92
C GLY A 582 -2.30 18.60 28.99
N VAL A 583 -3.29 19.45 28.76
CA VAL A 583 -3.73 20.46 29.71
C VAL A 583 -4.84 19.89 30.59
N ASP A 584 -4.63 19.88 31.89
CA ASP A 584 -5.67 19.59 32.89
C ASP A 584 -6.27 20.91 33.37
N LYS A 585 -7.56 21.15 33.08
CA LYS A 585 -8.24 22.39 33.46
C LYS A 585 -8.27 22.64 34.95
N ASP A 586 -8.42 21.61 35.74
CA ASP A 586 -8.54 21.76 37.19
C ASP A 586 -7.18 22.12 37.79
N GLU A 587 -6.11 21.49 37.34
CA GLU A 587 -4.74 21.84 37.74
C GLU A 587 -4.37 23.25 37.28
N GLU A 588 -4.67 23.61 36.04
CA GLU A 588 -4.40 24.97 35.52
C GLU A 588 -5.26 26.04 36.22
N ALA A 589 -6.53 25.75 36.60
CA ALA A 589 -7.36 26.66 37.37
C ALA A 589 -6.77 26.94 38.76
N VAL A 590 -6.26 25.89 39.42
CA VAL A 590 -5.56 26.03 40.73
C VAL A 590 -4.29 26.85 40.55
N SER A 591 -3.52 26.60 39.50
CA SER A 591 -2.29 27.33 39.15
C SER A 591 -2.60 28.79 38.84
N LEU A 592 -3.69 29.07 38.13
CA LEU A 592 -4.15 30.45 37.82
C LEU A 592 -4.39 31.23 39.09
N VAL A 593 -5.16 30.67 40.06
CA VAL A 593 -5.44 31.31 41.37
C VAL A 593 -4.14 31.54 42.15
N LYS A 594 -3.26 30.55 42.17
CA LYS A 594 -1.93 30.65 42.82
C LYS A 594 -1.11 31.81 42.26
N TYR A 595 -0.98 31.89 40.96
CA TYR A 595 -0.18 32.94 40.30
C TYR A 595 -0.85 34.33 40.39
N GLN A 596 -2.19 34.40 40.39
CA GLN A 596 -2.94 35.63 40.62
C GLN A 596 -2.68 36.18 42.02
N ASN A 597 -2.70 35.27 43.03
CA ASN A 597 -2.39 35.66 44.42
C ASN A 597 -0.93 36.14 44.54
N SER A 598 0.02 35.44 43.93
CA SER A 598 1.44 35.80 43.91
C SER A 598 1.66 37.18 43.24
N TYR A 599 1.00 37.44 42.11
CA TYR A 599 1.01 38.71 41.43
C TYR A 599 0.46 39.84 42.33
N THR A 600 -0.68 39.62 42.99
CA THR A 600 -1.30 40.58 43.90
C THR A 600 -0.43 40.88 45.09
N LEU A 601 0.24 39.88 45.69
CA LEU A 601 1.17 40.09 46.81
C LEU A 601 2.42 40.86 46.35
N ALA A 602 3.02 40.54 45.20
CA ALA A 602 4.16 41.26 44.66
C ALA A 602 3.78 42.75 44.35
N SER A 603 2.59 42.97 43.81
CA SER A 603 2.06 44.31 43.57
C SER A 603 1.90 45.13 44.83
N LYS A 604 1.35 44.54 45.90
CA LYS A 604 1.20 45.17 47.22
C LYS A 604 2.57 45.47 47.84
N MET A 605 3.56 44.56 47.73
CA MET A 605 4.92 44.81 48.15
C MET A 605 5.52 46.03 47.45
N ILE A 606 5.36 46.14 46.13
CA ILE A 606 5.82 47.29 45.36
C ILE A 606 5.18 48.58 45.88
N GLN A 607 3.85 48.56 46.10
CA GLN A 607 3.13 49.73 46.59
C GLN A 607 3.64 50.16 47.99
N THR A 608 3.76 49.20 48.92
CA THR A 608 4.25 49.49 50.28
C THR A 608 5.72 50.01 50.23
N LEU A 609 6.59 49.40 49.42
CA LEU A 609 7.96 49.86 49.29
C LEU A 609 8.03 51.25 48.62
N THR A 610 7.16 51.58 47.70
CA THR A 610 7.05 52.89 47.07
C THR A 610 6.64 53.92 48.12
N GLU A 611 5.63 53.63 48.94
CA GLU A 611 5.17 54.51 50.01
C GLU A 611 6.29 54.78 51.04
N ILE A 612 7.09 53.75 51.42
CA ILE A 612 8.25 53.89 52.30
C ILE A 612 9.30 54.78 51.64
N TYR A 613 9.58 54.65 50.35
CA TYR A 613 10.58 55.45 49.65
C TYR A 613 10.10 56.88 49.47
N ASP A 614 8.81 57.13 49.23
CA ASP A 614 8.23 58.46 49.15
C ASP A 614 8.37 59.18 50.50
N GLN A 615 8.05 58.49 51.59
CA GLN A 615 8.26 59.05 52.93
C GLN A 615 9.75 59.34 53.20
N LEU A 616 10.66 58.47 52.79
CA LEU A 616 12.08 58.68 52.97
C LEU A 616 12.59 59.88 52.20
N ILE A 617 12.16 60.03 50.92
CA ILE A 617 12.60 61.13 50.05
C ILE A 617 11.97 62.45 50.49
N LEU A 618 10.67 62.47 50.78
CA LEU A 618 9.97 63.69 51.10
C LEU A 618 10.23 64.21 52.52
N ASN A 619 10.47 63.34 53.51
CA ASN A 619 10.56 63.71 54.91
C ASN A 619 12.01 63.72 55.44
N THR A 620 12.98 63.07 54.75
CA THR A 620 14.39 63.07 55.20
C THR A 620 15.35 63.84 54.30
N GLY A 621 14.88 64.33 53.16
CA GLY A 621 15.65 65.22 52.28
C GLY A 621 16.88 64.61 51.64
N VAL A 622 16.89 63.25 51.50
CA VAL A 622 18.00 62.46 50.88
C VAL A 622 17.69 62.20 49.39
#